data_6ed6d1817a9ac0e69d9511d354cff8e9
#
_entry.id   6ed6d1817a9ac0e69d9511d354cff8e9
#
_cell.length_a   1.000
_cell.length_b   1.000
_cell.length_c   1.000
_cell.angle_alpha   90.00
_cell.angle_beta   90.00
_cell.angle_gamma   90.00
#
_symmetry.space_group_name_H-M   'P 1'
#
loop_
_entity.id
_entity.type
_entity.pdbx_description
1 polymer ?
#
loop_
_entity_poly.entity_id
_entity_poly.type
_entity_poly.pdbx_seq_one_letter_code
_entity_poly.pdbx_strand_id
1 'polypeptide(L)'
;MNNILYTNKKFRSLEKKKLIKTFDSLWPLNRRLTGNDVRKTHKIIGKILPLRTFEIKSLTKIHDWKVPLEWNVNKAYIKDSKGKTILDFKNNNLHLASYSISFNGALTFQELKKKLFFIKKKPNAIPYKTLYYNNDWAFCISYKNFKKLTNQRYYVFIDSSLKKGSMTISDYLIPGKTKKEILVHTYTCHPSLANNELSGP
;
A
#
# COMPACT_ATOMS: atom_id res chain seq x y z
N MET A 1 25.58 -28.46 -9.66
CA MET A 1 24.44 -28.59 -8.72
C MET A 1 23.15 -28.31 -9.49
N ASN A 2 22.51 -29.21 -9.68
CA ASN A 2 21.35 -29.82 -10.33
C ASN A 2 20.23 -28.93 -10.91
N ASN A 3 20.26 -28.79 -12.23
CA ASN A 3 19.11 -28.39 -13.07
C ASN A 3 17.86 -29.31 -12.92
N ILE A 4 17.95 -30.39 -12.16
CA ILE A 4 16.93 -31.45 -12.03
C ILE A 4 15.68 -30.93 -11.28
N LEU A 5 15.82 -30.04 -10.30
CA LEU A 5 14.68 -29.52 -9.56
C LEU A 5 13.77 -28.63 -10.40
N TYR A 6 14.35 -27.82 -11.30
CA TYR A 6 13.56 -26.92 -12.15
C TYR A 6 12.87 -27.61 -13.34
N THR A 7 13.28 -28.83 -13.69
CA THR A 7 12.64 -29.62 -14.76
C THR A 7 11.44 -30.44 -14.25
N ASN A 8 11.32 -30.64 -12.94
CA ASN A 8 10.23 -31.42 -12.36
C ASN A 8 8.92 -30.63 -12.36
N LYS A 9 7.92 -31.07 -13.16
CA LYS A 9 6.59 -30.43 -13.27
C LYS A 9 5.86 -30.34 -11.92
N LYS A 10 5.98 -31.36 -11.05
CA LYS A 10 5.34 -31.39 -9.73
C LYS A 10 5.95 -30.33 -8.80
N PHE A 11 7.28 -30.20 -8.79
CA PHE A 11 7.99 -29.17 -8.02
C PHE A 11 7.57 -27.76 -8.47
N ARG A 12 7.60 -27.48 -9.81
CA ARG A 12 7.14 -26.19 -10.36
C ARG A 12 5.70 -25.86 -9.98
N SER A 13 4.80 -26.86 -10.00
CA SER A 13 3.39 -26.68 -9.64
C SER A 13 3.25 -26.33 -8.15
N LEU A 14 4.04 -26.95 -7.27
CA LEU A 14 4.02 -26.66 -5.83
C LEU A 14 4.55 -25.25 -5.54
N GLU A 15 5.67 -24.87 -6.12
CA GLU A 15 6.26 -23.54 -5.96
C GLU A 15 5.35 -22.45 -6.52
N LYS A 16 4.71 -22.67 -7.66
CA LYS A 16 3.70 -21.76 -8.21
C LYS A 16 2.53 -21.55 -7.25
N LYS A 17 2.03 -22.63 -6.61
CA LYS A 17 0.95 -22.52 -5.61
C LYS A 17 1.38 -21.71 -4.39
N LYS A 18 2.62 -21.91 -3.89
CA LYS A 18 3.17 -21.13 -2.78
C LYS A 18 3.28 -19.64 -3.14
N LEU A 19 3.82 -19.32 -4.31
CA LEU A 19 3.93 -17.94 -4.81
C LEU A 19 2.56 -17.26 -4.91
N ILE A 20 1.57 -17.93 -5.51
CA ILE A 20 0.21 -17.39 -5.63
C ILE A 20 -0.37 -17.15 -4.23
N LYS A 21 -0.27 -18.11 -3.31
CA LYS A 21 -0.75 -17.95 -1.93
C LYS A 21 -0.09 -16.76 -1.22
N THR A 22 1.22 -16.59 -1.41
CA THR A 22 1.95 -15.44 -0.83
C THR A 22 1.45 -14.14 -1.44
N PHE A 23 1.35 -14.08 -2.77
CA PHE A 23 0.81 -12.91 -3.48
C PHE A 23 -0.58 -12.53 -2.97
N ASP A 24 -1.51 -13.48 -2.89
CA ASP A 24 -2.88 -13.27 -2.42
C ASP A 24 -2.92 -12.77 -0.96
N SER A 25 -1.99 -13.21 -0.13
CA SER A 25 -1.88 -12.76 1.26
C SER A 25 -1.31 -11.34 1.39
N LEU A 26 -0.48 -10.90 0.44
CA LEU A 26 0.14 -9.57 0.41
C LEU A 26 -0.71 -8.53 -0.31
N TRP A 27 -1.48 -8.94 -1.32
CA TRP A 27 -2.26 -8.05 -2.16
C TRP A 27 -3.20 -7.11 -1.40
N PRO A 28 -3.99 -7.54 -0.41
CA PRO A 28 -4.96 -6.69 0.29
C PRO A 28 -4.31 -5.74 1.30
N LEU A 29 -3.02 -5.90 1.62
CA LEU A 29 -2.35 -5.10 2.63
C LEU A 29 -2.16 -3.65 2.15
N ASN A 30 -2.50 -2.71 3.03
CA ASN A 30 -2.33 -1.29 2.80
C ASN A 30 -0.88 -0.85 3.06
N ARG A 31 0.06 -1.36 2.26
CA ARG A 31 1.48 -1.07 2.42
C ARG A 31 1.80 0.36 2.05
N ARG A 32 2.62 1.00 2.89
CA ARG A 32 3.15 2.36 2.71
C ARG A 32 4.60 2.37 3.22
N LEU A 33 5.27 3.51 3.24
CA LEU A 33 6.62 3.63 3.83
C LEU A 33 6.65 3.22 5.30
N THR A 34 5.58 3.47 6.03
CA THR A 34 5.42 3.15 7.45
C THR A 34 4.06 2.51 7.69
N GLY A 35 3.86 1.94 8.86
CA GLY A 35 2.57 1.44 9.31
C GLY A 35 2.49 -0.08 9.48
N ASN A 36 1.38 -0.52 10.06
CA ASN A 36 1.21 -1.90 10.47
C ASN A 36 1.21 -2.92 9.33
N ASP A 37 0.73 -2.54 8.15
CA ASP A 37 0.62 -3.48 7.04
C ASP A 37 1.98 -3.74 6.34
N VAL A 38 2.93 -2.82 6.45
CA VAL A 38 4.33 -3.10 6.09
C VAL A 38 4.91 -4.14 7.06
N ARG A 39 4.71 -3.99 8.36
CA ARG A 39 5.14 -5.00 9.37
C ARG A 39 4.53 -6.37 9.11
N LYS A 40 3.22 -6.41 8.76
CA LYS A 40 2.56 -7.67 8.37
C LYS A 40 3.19 -8.27 7.12
N THR A 41 3.54 -7.45 6.12
CA THR A 41 4.23 -7.89 4.91
C THR A 41 5.55 -8.57 5.25
N HIS A 42 6.41 -7.92 6.06
CA HIS A 42 7.69 -8.50 6.49
C HIS A 42 7.49 -9.80 7.29
N LYS A 43 6.45 -9.87 8.14
CA LYS A 43 6.10 -11.13 8.86
C LYS A 43 5.66 -12.25 7.91
N ILE A 44 4.95 -11.95 6.83
CA ILE A 44 4.53 -12.96 5.84
C ILE A 44 5.74 -13.46 5.06
N ILE A 45 6.59 -12.56 4.57
CA ILE A 45 7.82 -12.90 3.85
C ILE A 45 8.78 -13.65 4.79
N GLY A 46 8.86 -13.25 6.06
CA GLY A 46 9.67 -13.90 7.10
C GLY A 46 9.32 -15.36 7.39
N LYS A 47 8.14 -15.84 6.96
CA LYS A 47 7.80 -17.28 7.00
C LYS A 47 8.47 -18.10 5.89
N ILE A 48 8.99 -17.43 4.86
CA ILE A 48 9.65 -18.04 3.70
C ILE A 48 11.15 -17.83 3.78
N LEU A 49 11.59 -16.62 4.15
CA LEU A 49 12.98 -16.21 4.30
C LEU A 49 13.23 -15.80 5.75
N PRO A 50 14.31 -16.22 6.39
CA PRO A 50 14.62 -15.86 7.78
C PRO A 50 15.11 -14.40 7.88
N LEU A 51 14.19 -13.47 7.72
CA LEU A 51 14.45 -12.03 7.71
C LEU A 51 14.89 -11.53 9.09
N ARG A 52 15.95 -10.72 9.14
CA ARG A 52 16.23 -9.82 10.25
C ARG A 52 15.47 -8.52 10.01
N THR A 53 14.65 -8.10 10.96
CA THR A 53 13.77 -6.93 10.84
C THR A 53 14.22 -5.84 11.79
N PHE A 54 14.28 -4.61 11.30
CA PHE A 54 14.69 -3.41 12.02
C PHE A 54 13.60 -2.35 11.96
N GLU A 55 13.47 -1.58 13.06
CA GLU A 55 12.53 -0.48 13.17
C GLU A 55 13.32 0.83 13.32
N ILE A 56 13.23 1.71 12.32
CA ILE A 56 13.89 3.01 12.33
C ILE A 56 12.88 4.06 12.79
N LYS A 57 13.14 4.71 13.92
CA LYS A 57 12.21 5.67 14.54
C LYS A 57 11.86 6.83 13.59
N SER A 58 10.61 7.26 13.62
CA SER A 58 10.16 8.47 12.93
C SER A 58 11.03 9.67 13.31
N LEU A 59 11.27 10.54 12.34
CA LEU A 59 12.10 11.74 12.43
C LEU A 59 13.61 11.48 12.54
N THR A 60 14.06 10.22 12.52
CA THR A 60 15.49 9.91 12.35
C THR A 60 15.99 10.52 11.04
N LYS A 61 17.05 11.31 11.11
CA LYS A 61 17.71 11.89 9.93
C LYS A 61 18.59 10.84 9.25
N ILE A 62 18.42 10.67 7.95
CA ILE A 62 19.20 9.77 7.09
C ILE A 62 19.64 10.61 5.89
N HIS A 63 20.89 11.04 5.88
CA HIS A 63 21.43 12.00 4.89
C HIS A 63 20.59 13.29 4.83
N ASP A 64 19.98 13.59 3.70
CA ASP A 64 19.11 14.74 3.44
C ASP A 64 17.61 14.47 3.70
N TRP A 65 17.29 13.26 4.14
CA TRP A 65 15.91 12.80 4.37
C TRP A 65 15.63 12.54 5.86
N LYS A 66 14.35 12.56 6.24
CA LYS A 66 13.88 12.16 7.56
C LYS A 66 12.83 11.07 7.44
N VAL A 67 12.96 10.02 8.28
CA VAL A 67 11.94 8.98 8.39
C VAL A 67 10.59 9.62 8.75
N PRO A 68 9.52 9.34 7.99
CA PRO A 68 8.23 9.96 8.22
C PRO A 68 7.56 9.54 9.53
N LEU A 69 6.51 10.25 9.88
CA LEU A 69 5.57 9.78 10.88
C LEU A 69 4.93 8.48 10.42
N GLU A 70 4.55 7.64 11.36
CA GLU A 70 3.86 6.40 11.07
C GLU A 70 2.39 6.68 10.76
N TRP A 71 1.95 6.19 9.58
CA TRP A 71 0.58 6.34 9.12
C TRP A 71 -0.15 5.00 9.13
N ASN A 72 -1.31 4.98 9.78
CA ASN A 72 -2.23 3.85 9.76
C ASN A 72 -3.64 4.35 9.46
N VAL A 73 -4.46 3.50 8.83
CA VAL A 73 -5.86 3.78 8.54
C VAL A 73 -6.71 2.57 8.96
N ASN A 74 -7.78 2.86 9.73
CA ASN A 74 -8.74 1.87 10.15
C ASN A 74 -9.91 1.80 9.17
N LYS A 75 -10.42 2.97 8.73
CA LYS A 75 -11.63 3.05 7.92
C LYS A 75 -11.65 4.35 7.12
N ALA A 76 -12.08 4.26 5.85
CA ALA A 76 -12.33 5.44 5.04
C ALA A 76 -13.41 5.15 4.00
N TYR A 77 -14.38 6.04 3.86
CA TYR A 77 -15.47 5.89 2.89
C TYR A 77 -16.10 7.23 2.52
N ILE A 78 -16.82 7.23 1.41
CA ILE A 78 -17.70 8.30 0.98
C ILE A 78 -19.11 7.71 0.80
N LYS A 79 -20.11 8.37 1.36
CA LYS A 79 -21.54 8.08 1.15
C LYS A 79 -22.25 9.24 0.48
N ASP A 80 -23.29 8.94 -0.26
CA ASP A 80 -24.20 9.94 -0.81
C ASP A 80 -25.22 10.43 0.24
N SER A 81 -26.07 11.39 -0.15
CA SER A 81 -27.12 11.96 0.72
C SER A 81 -28.16 10.95 1.19
N LYS A 82 -28.28 9.78 0.54
CA LYS A 82 -29.17 8.68 0.90
C LYS A 82 -28.48 7.62 1.75
N GLY A 83 -27.21 7.84 2.15
CA GLY A 83 -26.42 6.90 2.95
C GLY A 83 -25.79 5.76 2.16
N LYS A 84 -25.95 5.71 0.82
CA LYS A 84 -25.32 4.70 -0.03
C LYS A 84 -23.82 4.93 -0.12
N THR A 85 -23.05 3.89 0.10
CA THR A 85 -21.58 3.93 -0.03
C THR A 85 -21.18 4.06 -1.49
N ILE A 86 -20.43 5.11 -1.80
CA ILE A 86 -19.89 5.41 -3.13
C ILE A 86 -18.47 4.88 -3.28
N LEU A 87 -17.64 5.11 -2.27
CA LEU A 87 -16.28 4.58 -2.16
C LEU A 87 -16.07 3.99 -0.78
N ASP A 88 -15.32 2.90 -0.71
CA ASP A 88 -14.89 2.30 0.54
C ASP A 88 -13.45 1.80 0.38
N PHE A 89 -12.57 2.25 1.26
CA PHE A 89 -11.19 1.81 1.37
C PHE A 89 -11.07 0.29 1.55
N LYS A 90 -12.03 -0.33 2.24
CA LYS A 90 -12.07 -1.79 2.45
C LYS A 90 -12.19 -2.56 1.12
N ASN A 91 -12.89 -1.99 0.14
CA ASN A 91 -13.08 -2.63 -1.17
C ASN A 91 -11.84 -2.52 -2.06
N ASN A 92 -11.10 -1.41 -1.93
CA ASN A 92 -9.84 -1.21 -2.63
C ASN A 92 -9.01 -0.16 -1.88
N ASN A 93 -7.83 -0.56 -1.43
CA ASN A 93 -6.94 0.31 -0.64
C ASN A 93 -6.34 1.48 -1.44
N LEU A 94 -6.48 1.51 -2.77
CA LEU A 94 -6.14 2.67 -3.60
C LEU A 94 -7.18 3.80 -3.49
N HIS A 95 -8.39 3.53 -2.99
CA HIS A 95 -9.41 4.57 -2.87
C HIS A 95 -9.02 5.71 -1.93
N LEU A 96 -8.19 5.46 -0.92
CA LEU A 96 -7.66 6.51 -0.06
C LEU A 96 -6.24 6.89 -0.48
N ALA A 97 -5.99 8.17 -0.72
CA ALA A 97 -4.63 8.66 -0.96
C ALA A 97 -3.75 8.39 0.27
N SER A 98 -2.52 7.92 0.04
CA SER A 98 -1.58 7.60 1.10
C SER A 98 -1.29 8.83 1.96
N TYR A 99 -1.16 8.66 3.25
CA TYR A 99 -0.92 9.74 4.22
C TYR A 99 -2.06 10.75 4.37
N SER A 100 -3.28 10.41 3.92
CA SER A 100 -4.45 11.21 4.22
C SER A 100 -4.68 11.31 5.73
N ILE A 101 -4.87 12.53 6.23
CA ILE A 101 -5.24 12.78 7.63
C ILE A 101 -6.71 12.41 7.89
N SER A 102 -7.09 12.26 9.15
CA SER A 102 -8.49 12.01 9.54
C SER A 102 -9.40 13.14 9.11
N PHE A 103 -10.60 12.76 8.68
CA PHE A 103 -11.66 13.70 8.32
C PHE A 103 -13.03 13.09 8.61
N ASN A 104 -13.96 13.92 9.08
CA ASN A 104 -15.35 13.54 9.30
C ASN A 104 -16.26 14.72 9.02
N GLY A 105 -17.06 14.66 7.96
CA GLY A 105 -17.95 15.75 7.61
C GLY A 105 -18.74 15.56 6.33
N ALA A 106 -19.73 16.42 6.14
CA ALA A 106 -20.54 16.49 4.93
C ALA A 106 -20.05 17.63 4.03
N LEU A 107 -19.85 17.33 2.75
CA LEU A 107 -19.37 18.26 1.73
C LEU A 107 -20.38 18.39 0.60
N THR A 108 -20.38 19.55 -0.04
CA THR A 108 -21.02 19.71 -1.36
C THR A 108 -20.24 18.93 -2.42
N PHE A 109 -20.87 18.66 -3.56
CA PHE A 109 -20.17 18.04 -4.70
C PHE A 109 -18.94 18.85 -5.15
N GLN A 110 -19.02 20.18 -5.14
CA GLN A 110 -17.92 21.04 -5.57
C GLN A 110 -16.71 20.98 -4.64
N GLU A 111 -16.94 20.89 -3.33
CA GLU A 111 -15.89 20.70 -2.32
C GLU A 111 -15.27 19.31 -2.45
N LEU A 112 -16.12 18.27 -2.53
CA LEU A 112 -15.66 16.89 -2.68
C LEU A 112 -14.83 16.71 -3.96
N LYS A 113 -15.25 17.29 -5.07
CA LYS A 113 -14.55 17.22 -6.36
C LYS A 113 -13.09 17.66 -6.26
N LYS A 114 -12.77 18.66 -5.44
CA LYS A 114 -11.39 19.13 -5.20
C LYS A 114 -10.52 18.10 -4.47
N LYS A 115 -11.14 17.12 -3.82
CA LYS A 115 -10.49 16.03 -3.05
C LYS A 115 -10.52 14.69 -3.76
N LEU A 116 -10.98 14.64 -5.04
CA LEU A 116 -11.04 13.41 -5.83
C LEU A 116 -10.02 13.43 -6.96
N PHE A 117 -9.18 12.40 -6.99
CA PHE A 117 -8.21 12.16 -8.06
C PHE A 117 -8.68 11.05 -9.00
N PHE A 118 -8.57 11.28 -10.31
CA PHE A 118 -8.90 10.33 -11.37
C PHE A 118 -8.07 10.57 -12.62
N ILE A 119 -8.02 9.59 -13.53
CA ILE A 119 -7.29 9.68 -14.80
C ILE A 119 -8.29 9.57 -15.94
N LYS A 120 -8.56 10.68 -16.66
CA LYS A 120 -9.52 10.70 -17.77
C LYS A 120 -9.15 9.73 -18.89
N LYS A 121 -7.86 9.65 -19.26
CA LYS A 121 -7.33 8.76 -20.32
C LYS A 121 -7.42 7.26 -19.95
N LYS A 122 -7.61 6.92 -18.66
CA LYS A 122 -7.75 5.54 -18.19
C LYS A 122 -9.02 5.42 -17.32
N PRO A 123 -10.20 5.40 -17.93
CA PRO A 123 -11.48 5.62 -17.22
C PRO A 123 -11.83 4.55 -16.18
N ASN A 124 -11.29 3.35 -16.30
CA ASN A 124 -11.52 2.26 -15.34
C ASN A 124 -10.45 2.19 -14.24
N ALA A 125 -9.32 2.88 -14.38
CA ALA A 125 -8.23 2.82 -13.42
C ALA A 125 -8.51 3.71 -12.21
N ILE A 126 -8.12 3.25 -11.02
CA ILE A 126 -8.05 4.02 -9.80
C ILE A 126 -6.59 4.48 -9.68
N PRO A 127 -6.29 5.80 -9.67
CA PRO A 127 -4.92 6.26 -9.58
C PRO A 127 -4.33 6.00 -8.19
N TYR A 128 -3.02 5.76 -8.12
CA TYR A 128 -2.27 5.87 -6.88
C TYR A 128 -1.92 7.33 -6.62
N LYS A 129 -2.19 7.83 -5.42
CA LYS A 129 -1.85 9.18 -4.97
C LYS A 129 -1.25 9.13 -3.57
N THR A 130 -0.23 9.93 -3.32
CA THR A 130 0.33 10.13 -1.99
C THR A 130 0.27 11.61 -1.60
N LEU A 131 0.02 11.86 -0.31
CA LEU A 131 0.02 13.17 0.33
C LEU A 131 1.16 13.26 1.37
N TYR A 132 2.20 12.50 1.18
CA TYR A 132 3.33 12.33 2.09
C TYR A 132 3.89 13.66 2.66
N TYR A 133 3.95 14.70 1.85
CA TYR A 133 4.45 16.03 2.24
C TYR A 133 3.35 17.03 2.58
N ASN A 134 2.08 16.64 2.51
CA ASN A 134 0.94 17.53 2.67
C ASN A 134 0.11 17.11 3.88
N ASN A 135 -0.26 18.06 4.72
CA ASN A 135 -1.21 17.83 5.82
C ASN A 135 -2.64 17.96 5.27
N ASP A 136 -3.08 16.98 4.46
CA ASP A 136 -4.34 17.00 3.75
C ASP A 136 -4.91 15.58 3.60
N TRP A 137 -6.08 15.44 3.00
CA TRP A 137 -6.71 14.17 2.67
C TRP A 137 -7.28 14.18 1.24
N ALA A 138 -7.38 13.01 0.63
CA ALA A 138 -8.00 12.84 -0.67
C ALA A 138 -8.44 11.40 -0.92
N PHE A 139 -9.38 11.24 -1.86
CA PHE A 139 -9.77 9.93 -2.39
C PHE A 139 -9.36 9.79 -3.85
N CYS A 140 -9.17 8.54 -4.27
CA CYS A 140 -8.92 8.17 -5.65
C CYS A 140 -10.10 7.36 -6.19
N ILE A 141 -10.57 7.71 -7.36
CA ILE A 141 -11.76 7.12 -7.98
C ILE A 141 -11.50 6.86 -9.47
N SER A 142 -12.07 5.82 -10.05
CA SER A 142 -12.05 5.66 -11.50
C SER A 142 -12.87 6.79 -12.17
N TYR A 143 -12.41 7.28 -13.31
CA TYR A 143 -13.15 8.32 -14.03
C TYR A 143 -14.57 7.89 -14.41
N LYS A 144 -14.76 6.60 -14.71
CA LYS A 144 -16.08 5.99 -14.96
C LYS A 144 -17.03 6.18 -13.77
N ASN A 145 -16.55 5.98 -12.54
CA ASN A 145 -17.36 6.15 -11.33
C ASN A 145 -17.49 7.64 -10.95
N PHE A 146 -16.45 8.45 -11.17
CA PHE A 146 -16.54 9.90 -10.98
C PHE A 146 -17.67 10.53 -11.79
N LYS A 147 -17.85 10.12 -13.05
CA LYS A 147 -18.94 10.61 -13.93
C LYS A 147 -20.35 10.30 -13.43
N LYS A 148 -20.51 9.34 -12.53
CA LYS A 148 -21.81 8.97 -11.93
C LYS A 148 -22.17 9.83 -10.72
N LEU A 149 -21.24 10.65 -10.23
CA LEU A 149 -21.52 11.55 -9.12
C LEU A 149 -22.41 12.69 -9.58
N THR A 150 -23.38 13.04 -8.75
CA THR A 150 -24.38 14.09 -9.01
C THR A 150 -24.16 15.29 -8.09
N ASN A 151 -24.81 16.39 -8.39
CA ASN A 151 -24.75 17.60 -7.56
C ASN A 151 -25.62 17.43 -6.31
N GLN A 152 -25.03 16.86 -5.26
CA GLN A 152 -25.65 16.61 -3.96
C GLN A 152 -24.63 16.75 -2.82
N ARG A 153 -25.07 16.58 -1.59
CA ARG A 153 -24.15 16.48 -0.44
C ARG A 153 -23.63 15.05 -0.32
N TYR A 154 -22.36 14.93 0.11
CA TYR A 154 -21.68 13.67 0.37
C TYR A 154 -21.13 13.69 1.79
N TYR A 155 -21.25 12.57 2.48
CA TYR A 155 -20.63 12.36 3.77
C TYR A 155 -19.30 11.63 3.59
N VAL A 156 -18.23 12.22 4.11
CA VAL A 156 -16.87 11.70 4.04
C VAL A 156 -16.39 11.35 5.43
N PHE A 157 -15.85 10.16 5.57
CA PHE A 157 -15.27 9.68 6.82
C PHE A 157 -13.91 9.06 6.55
N ILE A 158 -12.89 9.48 7.31
CA ILE A 158 -11.54 8.95 7.31
C ILE A 158 -11.09 8.83 8.76
N ASP A 159 -10.89 7.59 9.20
CA ASP A 159 -10.27 7.27 10.48
C ASP A 159 -8.84 6.80 10.22
N SER A 160 -7.90 7.72 10.31
CA SER A 160 -6.48 7.50 10.14
C SER A 160 -5.69 8.08 11.30
N SER A 161 -4.48 7.60 11.50
CA SER A 161 -3.54 8.14 12.47
C SER A 161 -2.21 8.46 11.80
N LEU A 162 -1.66 9.62 12.14
CA LEU A 162 -0.32 10.06 11.73
C LEU A 162 0.43 10.50 12.99
N LYS A 163 1.33 9.63 13.50
CA LYS A 163 2.01 9.84 14.79
C LYS A 163 3.44 9.34 14.75
N LYS A 164 4.22 9.68 15.78
CA LYS A 164 5.55 9.09 15.97
C LYS A 164 5.44 7.56 16.07
N GLY A 165 6.28 6.87 15.33
CA GLY A 165 6.35 5.41 15.26
C GLY A 165 7.67 5.04 14.59
N SER A 166 7.63 4.12 13.61
CA SER A 166 8.85 3.67 12.94
C SER A 166 8.60 3.25 11.49
N MET A 167 9.69 3.20 10.73
CA MET A 167 9.77 2.57 9.41
C MET A 167 10.41 1.19 9.57
N THR A 168 9.76 0.19 9.01
CA THR A 168 10.22 -1.20 9.06
C THR A 168 11.07 -1.50 7.83
N ILE A 169 12.28 -2.02 8.03
CA ILE A 169 13.13 -2.59 7.00
C ILE A 169 13.54 -3.99 7.39
N SER A 170 13.91 -4.81 6.42
CA SER A 170 14.44 -6.16 6.68
C SER A 170 15.55 -6.49 5.73
N ASP A 171 16.46 -7.34 6.19
CA ASP A 171 17.49 -7.97 5.36
C ASP A 171 17.53 -9.49 5.56
N TYR A 172 18.19 -10.17 4.64
CA TYR A 172 18.56 -11.57 4.75
C TYR A 172 19.91 -11.77 4.08
N LEU A 173 20.88 -12.29 4.84
CA LEU A 173 22.19 -12.59 4.34
C LEU A 173 22.28 -14.07 3.93
N ILE A 174 22.57 -14.33 2.67
CA ILE A 174 22.92 -15.67 2.17
C ILE A 174 24.44 -15.80 2.21
N PRO A 175 25.01 -16.62 3.11
CA PRO A 175 26.47 -16.76 3.22
C PRO A 175 27.08 -17.33 1.94
N GLY A 176 28.14 -16.69 1.45
CA GLY A 176 28.94 -17.15 0.33
C GLY A 176 30.26 -17.79 0.74
N LYS A 177 31.06 -18.19 -0.25
CA LYS A 177 32.40 -18.76 -0.04
C LYS A 177 33.50 -17.69 0.03
N THR A 178 33.22 -16.46 -0.29
CA THR A 178 34.16 -15.33 -0.33
C THR A 178 33.59 -14.12 0.40
N LYS A 179 34.44 -13.09 0.64
CA LYS A 179 34.01 -11.80 1.22
C LYS A 179 33.37 -10.86 0.20
N LYS A 180 33.29 -11.24 -1.08
CA LYS A 180 32.61 -10.45 -2.11
C LYS A 180 31.11 -10.56 -1.91
N GLU A 181 30.40 -9.45 -2.00
CA GLU A 181 28.95 -9.37 -1.77
C GLU A 181 28.22 -8.94 -3.03
N ILE A 182 27.00 -9.46 -3.19
CA ILE A 182 26.03 -9.00 -4.20
C ILE A 182 24.83 -8.49 -3.42
N LEU A 183 24.53 -7.19 -3.56
CA LEU A 183 23.33 -6.59 -2.99
C LEU A 183 22.15 -6.82 -3.92
N VAL A 184 21.12 -7.53 -3.44
CA VAL A 184 19.79 -7.59 -4.07
C VAL A 184 18.86 -6.70 -3.26
N HIS A 185 18.27 -5.70 -3.90
CA HIS A 185 17.43 -4.69 -3.27
C HIS A 185 16.02 -4.71 -3.84
N THR A 186 15.03 -4.65 -2.98
CA THR A 186 13.61 -4.51 -3.34
C THR A 186 12.88 -3.67 -2.29
N TYR A 187 11.64 -3.28 -2.56
CA TYR A 187 10.83 -2.50 -1.64
C TYR A 187 9.36 -2.95 -1.65
N THR A 188 8.66 -2.74 -0.53
CA THR A 188 7.30 -3.23 -0.28
C THR A 188 6.35 -2.11 0.13
N CYS A 189 6.65 -0.88 -0.24
CA CYS A 189 6.05 0.34 0.33
C CYS A 189 4.86 0.92 -0.45
N HIS A 190 4.31 0.20 -1.44
CA HIS A 190 3.11 0.61 -2.16
C HIS A 190 1.99 -0.43 -2.09
N PRO A 191 0.72 -0.02 -2.05
CA PRO A 191 -0.41 -0.94 -2.04
C PRO A 191 -0.76 -1.39 -3.45
N SER A 192 -1.23 -2.62 -3.59
CA SER A 192 -1.87 -3.13 -4.82
C SER A 192 -1.11 -2.89 -6.14
N LEU A 193 0.20 -2.65 -6.10
CA LEU A 193 1.04 -2.45 -7.27
C LEU A 193 1.80 -3.74 -7.59
N ALA A 194 1.11 -4.67 -8.29
CA ALA A 194 1.62 -6.01 -8.54
C ALA A 194 2.91 -6.03 -9.38
N ASN A 195 3.03 -5.11 -10.32
CA ASN A 195 4.19 -4.99 -11.20
C ASN A 195 5.42 -4.34 -10.55
N ASN A 196 5.31 -3.89 -9.31
CA ASN A 196 6.37 -3.17 -8.61
C ASN A 196 6.66 -3.82 -7.25
N GLU A 197 5.67 -3.83 -6.36
CA GLU A 197 5.83 -4.13 -4.94
C GLU A 197 5.50 -5.58 -4.56
N LEU A 198 5.03 -6.39 -5.48
CA LEU A 198 4.70 -7.79 -5.28
C LEU A 198 5.51 -8.72 -6.17
N SER A 199 5.92 -8.26 -7.36
CA SER A 199 6.74 -9.06 -8.27
C SER A 199 8.23 -8.97 -7.95
N GLY A 200 8.69 -7.90 -7.29
CA GLY A 200 10.07 -7.72 -6.86
C GLY A 200 10.41 -8.56 -5.62
N PRO A 201 9.65 -8.44 -4.53
CA PRO A 201 9.87 -9.27 -3.34
C PRO A 201 9.59 -10.72 -3.58
#